data_9c91c081484fcb3fd3dcf727996f34b5
#
_entry.id   9c91c081484fcb3fd3dcf727996f34b5
#
_cell.length_a   1.000
_cell.length_b   1.000
_cell.length_c   1.000
_cell.angle_alpha   90.00
_cell.angle_beta   90.00
_cell.angle_gamma   90.00
#
_symmetry.space_group_name_H-M   'P 1'
#
loop_
_entity.id
_entity.type
_entity.pdbx_description
1 polymer ?
#
loop_
_entity_poly.entity_id
_entity_poly.type
_entity_poly.pdbx_seq_one_letter_code
_entity_poly.pdbx_strand_id
1 'polypeptide(L)'
;MKVFLINMPFFEQEYTKFSEKWEYIEDEYIGVGIVQKILEDNNCNVILNKASSLIEMIDVTQEVNPDIIMISVMQTSARLTFNYIEAIRKTNWKGKIFIGGWFAKMAWREIFLHNWAVDYICYCDAEMVLKKWIQNPNQCLVGIATKDNFNFHDKITINEIREKNSWPEFYVESSRIKGRNTYCIETSRGCPHSSCTFCSQSCGNIIKGKWRPLPIKLIKKQIMDLYNLYGAHRFSTTDDDLLGPIENAEKRAKELHDLFVSLPFHATFSASISVKAATNGKILDLLQNAGLEQLCIGFESADESQLKRYGKQQTLKDNYLAAHEVIKRKIPILPGLITFDPFATKETIEKNLKFLFEELKHYDLGKLTKKLHILTGTPMVNIVRKAGLLKGDYLYYDYKFQNPEVLALYENFLKYTNMVKEIQKKANNNKLQHNPKIGMHHRIVAEAILKEQNWIEIAQIEINKMISEMGNDIK
;
A
#
# COMPACT_ATOMS: atom_id res chain seq x y z
N MET A 1 9.02 -30.52 5.18
CA MET A 1 7.76 -30.00 4.63
C MET A 1 8.09 -29.23 3.36
N LYS A 2 7.42 -29.53 2.25
CA LYS A 2 7.55 -28.83 0.96
C LYS A 2 6.49 -27.73 0.88
N VAL A 3 6.93 -26.49 0.77
CA VAL A 3 6.06 -25.30 0.82
C VAL A 3 6.08 -24.59 -0.52
N PHE A 4 4.90 -24.34 -1.10
CA PHE A 4 4.75 -23.45 -2.23
C PHE A 4 4.31 -22.09 -1.72
N LEU A 5 5.22 -21.11 -1.73
CA LEU A 5 4.98 -19.77 -1.20
C LEU A 5 4.59 -18.81 -2.33
N ILE A 6 3.40 -18.28 -2.22
CA ILE A 6 2.78 -17.40 -3.22
C ILE A 6 2.65 -16.00 -2.65
N ASN A 7 3.25 -15.03 -3.33
CA ASN A 7 2.92 -13.64 -3.17
C ASN A 7 1.94 -13.25 -4.27
N MET A 8 0.68 -12.99 -3.90
CA MET A 8 -0.29 -12.55 -4.90
C MET A 8 0.03 -11.11 -5.31
N PRO A 9 0.03 -10.82 -6.63
CA PRO A 9 0.36 -9.49 -7.10
C PRO A 9 -0.63 -8.44 -6.60
N PHE A 10 -0.14 -7.23 -6.41
CA PHE A 10 -0.99 -6.07 -6.13
C PHE A 10 -1.53 -5.53 -7.47
N PHE A 11 -2.80 -5.22 -7.50
CA PHE A 11 -3.46 -4.57 -8.61
C PHE A 11 -4.05 -3.23 -8.16
N GLU A 12 -4.12 -2.25 -9.04
CA GLU A 12 -4.76 -0.95 -8.71
C GLU A 12 -6.28 -1.09 -8.51
N GLN A 13 -6.88 -2.10 -9.16
CA GLN A 13 -8.31 -2.41 -9.08
C GLN A 13 -8.49 -3.92 -8.86
N GLU A 14 -9.74 -4.35 -8.59
CA GLU A 14 -10.04 -5.77 -8.51
C GLU A 14 -9.64 -6.51 -9.79
N TYR A 15 -8.88 -7.59 -9.63
CA TYR A 15 -8.46 -8.44 -10.73
C TYR A 15 -9.28 -9.74 -10.71
N THR A 16 -9.99 -10.01 -11.80
CA THR A 16 -10.92 -11.15 -11.90
C THR A 16 -10.64 -12.09 -13.08
N LYS A 17 -9.71 -11.74 -13.95
CA LYS A 17 -9.50 -12.45 -15.22
C LYS A 17 -8.63 -13.69 -15.06
N PHE A 18 -9.18 -14.86 -15.34
CA PHE A 18 -8.54 -16.16 -15.17
C PHE A 18 -7.41 -16.46 -16.16
N SER A 19 -7.56 -16.04 -17.42
CA SER A 19 -6.65 -16.41 -18.52
C SER A 19 -5.68 -15.30 -18.90
N GLU A 20 -5.87 -14.09 -18.37
CA GLU A 20 -5.01 -12.97 -18.70
C GLU A 20 -3.70 -13.07 -17.93
N LYS A 21 -2.59 -12.91 -18.65
CA LYS A 21 -1.27 -12.83 -18.02
C LYS A 21 -1.13 -11.46 -17.36
N TRP A 22 -0.65 -11.48 -16.14
CA TRP A 22 -0.14 -10.27 -15.48
C TRP A 22 1.37 -10.20 -15.61
N GLU A 23 1.91 -9.02 -15.63
CA GLU A 23 3.34 -8.82 -15.50
C GLU A 23 3.73 -9.24 -14.08
N TYR A 24 4.56 -10.29 -13.97
CA TYR A 24 5.10 -10.69 -12.70
C TYR A 24 6.17 -9.66 -12.31
N ILE A 25 5.74 -8.68 -11.52
CA ILE A 25 6.66 -7.73 -10.92
C ILE A 25 7.29 -8.45 -9.72
N GLU A 26 8.59 -8.70 -9.79
CA GLU A 26 9.36 -9.19 -8.63
C GLU A 26 9.41 -8.09 -7.56
N ASP A 27 8.26 -7.77 -6.97
CA ASP A 27 8.19 -6.79 -5.90
C ASP A 27 8.84 -7.35 -4.64
N GLU A 28 9.63 -6.50 -3.99
CA GLU A 28 10.23 -6.81 -2.71
C GLU A 28 9.17 -6.70 -1.61
N TYR A 29 8.48 -7.80 -1.34
CA TYR A 29 7.59 -7.90 -0.20
C TYR A 29 8.35 -8.41 1.01
N ILE A 30 8.80 -7.49 1.88
CA ILE A 30 9.52 -7.82 3.12
C ILE A 30 8.81 -8.91 3.90
N GLY A 31 7.49 -8.83 4.04
CA GLY A 31 6.70 -9.83 4.77
C GLY A 31 6.81 -11.25 4.21
N VAL A 32 6.85 -11.41 2.88
CA VAL A 32 7.04 -12.73 2.25
C VAL A 32 8.48 -13.23 2.43
N GLY A 33 9.46 -12.33 2.33
CA GLY A 33 10.87 -12.67 2.61
C GLY A 33 11.09 -13.15 4.05
N ILE A 34 10.44 -12.50 5.03
CA ILE A 34 10.47 -12.94 6.43
C ILE A 34 9.86 -14.34 6.57
N VAL A 35 8.71 -14.59 5.97
CA VAL A 35 8.06 -15.92 5.99
C VAL A 35 8.96 -16.97 5.35
N GLN A 36 9.55 -16.69 4.19
CA GLN A 36 10.49 -17.58 3.51
C GLN A 36 11.67 -17.95 4.42
N LYS A 37 12.32 -16.95 5.01
CA LYS A 37 13.44 -17.16 5.92
C LYS A 37 13.08 -18.04 7.11
N ILE A 38 11.97 -17.78 7.76
CA ILE A 38 11.50 -18.59 8.90
C ILE A 38 11.28 -20.04 8.48
N LEU A 39 10.71 -20.28 7.30
CA LEU A 39 10.47 -21.62 6.77
C LEU A 39 11.80 -22.35 6.49
N GLU A 40 12.74 -21.71 5.81
CA GLU A 40 14.04 -22.25 5.48
C GLU A 40 14.88 -22.57 6.72
N ASP A 41 14.91 -21.66 7.71
CA ASP A 41 15.59 -21.87 8.99
C ASP A 41 14.99 -23.02 9.83
N ASN A 42 13.78 -23.44 9.51
CA ASN A 42 13.13 -24.59 10.12
C ASN A 42 13.07 -25.81 9.16
N ASN A 43 14.02 -25.92 8.23
CA ASN A 43 14.22 -27.04 7.31
C ASN A 43 13.01 -27.31 6.39
N CYS A 44 12.24 -26.29 6.02
CA CYS A 44 11.23 -26.41 4.99
C CYS A 44 11.86 -26.21 3.60
N ASN A 45 11.45 -27.02 2.64
CA ASN A 45 11.80 -26.82 1.24
C ASN A 45 10.83 -25.80 0.63
N VAL A 46 11.27 -24.55 0.42
CA VAL A 46 10.43 -23.44 -0.04
C VAL A 46 10.60 -23.24 -1.54
N ILE A 47 9.48 -23.31 -2.27
CA ILE A 47 9.40 -22.98 -3.69
C ILE A 47 8.57 -21.72 -3.83
N LEU A 48 9.15 -20.71 -4.48
CA LEU A 48 8.49 -19.42 -4.70
C LEU A 48 7.70 -19.42 -6.00
N ASN A 49 6.47 -18.92 -5.94
CA ASN A 49 5.67 -18.74 -7.14
C ASN A 49 6.26 -17.67 -8.07
N LYS A 50 6.38 -18.01 -9.35
CA LYS A 50 6.77 -17.10 -10.45
C LYS A 50 5.74 -17.08 -11.58
N ALA A 51 4.61 -17.75 -11.39
CA ALA A 51 3.56 -17.80 -12.39
C ALA A 51 2.97 -16.41 -12.65
N SER A 52 2.68 -16.15 -13.92
CA SER A 52 2.13 -14.88 -14.41
C SER A 52 0.65 -14.97 -14.79
N SER A 53 0.00 -16.09 -14.48
CA SER A 53 -1.44 -16.29 -14.66
C SER A 53 -1.99 -17.29 -13.65
N LEU A 54 -3.31 -17.30 -13.47
CA LEU A 54 -3.97 -18.28 -12.60
C LEU A 54 -3.79 -19.72 -13.10
N ILE A 55 -3.89 -19.92 -14.42
CA ILE A 55 -3.73 -21.23 -15.03
C ILE A 55 -2.32 -21.76 -14.76
N GLU A 56 -1.31 -20.96 -15.04
CA GLU A 56 0.07 -21.31 -14.76
C GLU A 56 0.32 -21.62 -13.28
N MET A 57 -0.30 -20.88 -12.37
CA MET A 57 -0.22 -21.17 -10.92
C MET A 57 -0.79 -22.55 -10.57
N ILE A 58 -1.89 -22.96 -11.21
CA ILE A 58 -2.50 -24.28 -11.01
C ILE A 58 -1.57 -25.37 -11.53
N ASP A 59 -1.03 -25.20 -12.75
CA ASP A 59 -0.11 -26.16 -13.38
C ASP A 59 1.14 -26.34 -12.56
N VAL A 60 1.79 -25.24 -12.15
CA VAL A 60 2.97 -25.27 -11.26
C VAL A 60 2.66 -25.94 -9.92
N THR A 61 1.48 -25.70 -9.34
CA THR A 61 1.09 -26.37 -8.09
C THR A 61 0.97 -27.88 -8.24
N GLN A 62 0.41 -28.36 -9.35
CA GLN A 62 0.30 -29.78 -9.62
C GLN A 62 1.67 -30.42 -9.87
N GLU A 63 2.56 -29.75 -10.59
CA GLU A 63 3.92 -30.20 -10.85
C GLU A 63 4.76 -30.24 -9.54
N VAL A 64 4.71 -29.17 -8.78
CA VAL A 64 5.43 -29.06 -7.51
C VAL A 64 4.88 -30.05 -6.49
N ASN A 65 3.58 -30.30 -6.47
CA ASN A 65 2.88 -31.12 -5.50
C ASN A 65 3.33 -30.85 -4.04
N PRO A 66 3.11 -29.61 -3.52
CA PRO A 66 3.58 -29.22 -2.20
C PRO A 66 2.73 -29.86 -1.08
N ASP A 67 3.33 -30.03 0.11
CA ASP A 67 2.60 -30.41 1.33
C ASP A 67 1.63 -29.29 1.75
N ILE A 68 2.07 -28.03 1.53
CA ILE A 68 1.29 -26.85 1.88
C ILE A 68 1.52 -25.70 0.88
N ILE A 69 0.45 -24.98 0.57
CA ILE A 69 0.48 -23.72 -0.15
C ILE A 69 0.33 -22.59 0.86
N MET A 70 1.27 -21.66 0.89
CA MET A 70 1.18 -20.45 1.71
C MET A 70 1.00 -19.22 0.82
N ILE A 71 -0.02 -18.40 1.09
CA ILE A 71 -0.40 -17.27 0.23
C ILE A 71 -0.45 -15.98 1.02
N SER A 72 0.29 -14.98 0.57
CA SER A 72 0.14 -13.58 1.02
C SER A 72 -0.92 -12.88 0.17
N VAL A 73 -1.99 -12.41 0.81
CA VAL A 73 -3.19 -11.90 0.13
C VAL A 73 -3.38 -10.41 0.41
N MET A 74 -3.56 -9.63 -0.67
CA MET A 74 -3.97 -8.22 -0.63
C MET A 74 -5.46 -8.08 -1.00
N GLN A 75 -6.09 -6.96 -0.65
CA GLN A 75 -7.52 -6.72 -0.95
C GLN A 75 -7.83 -6.86 -2.45
N THR A 76 -7.00 -6.29 -3.30
CA THR A 76 -7.23 -6.25 -4.75
C THR A 76 -6.99 -7.58 -5.45
N SER A 77 -6.26 -8.50 -4.82
CA SER A 77 -6.04 -9.86 -5.31
C SER A 77 -6.87 -10.93 -4.57
N ALA A 78 -7.72 -10.52 -3.63
CA ALA A 78 -8.47 -11.47 -2.80
C ALA A 78 -9.35 -12.41 -3.64
N ARG A 79 -10.18 -11.87 -4.54
CA ARG A 79 -11.04 -12.69 -5.39
C ARG A 79 -10.25 -13.67 -6.26
N LEU A 80 -9.15 -13.22 -6.85
CA LEU A 80 -8.26 -14.08 -7.63
C LEU A 80 -7.68 -15.21 -6.77
N THR A 81 -7.28 -14.88 -5.53
CA THR A 81 -6.77 -15.88 -4.58
C THR A 81 -7.80 -16.96 -4.28
N PHE A 82 -9.05 -16.58 -4.00
CA PHE A 82 -10.09 -17.57 -3.70
C PHE A 82 -10.53 -18.35 -4.93
N ASN A 83 -10.52 -17.76 -6.11
CA ASN A 83 -10.69 -18.47 -7.37
C ASN A 83 -9.59 -19.53 -7.58
N TYR A 84 -8.35 -19.21 -7.26
CA TYR A 84 -7.24 -20.17 -7.29
C TYR A 84 -7.45 -21.30 -6.27
N ILE A 85 -7.84 -20.96 -5.04
CA ILE A 85 -8.10 -21.96 -3.99
C ILE A 85 -9.21 -22.93 -4.42
N GLU A 86 -10.30 -22.43 -4.98
CA GLU A 86 -11.37 -23.30 -5.50
C GLU A 86 -10.90 -24.19 -6.65
N ALA A 87 -10.12 -23.62 -7.58
CA ALA A 87 -9.63 -24.37 -8.73
C ALA A 87 -8.67 -25.49 -8.30
N ILE A 88 -7.71 -25.21 -7.41
CA ILE A 88 -6.76 -26.24 -6.96
C ILE A 88 -7.42 -27.32 -6.11
N ARG A 89 -8.47 -26.99 -5.34
CA ARG A 89 -9.26 -27.99 -4.59
C ARG A 89 -10.07 -28.93 -5.48
N LYS A 90 -10.37 -28.53 -6.72
CA LYS A 90 -11.01 -29.40 -7.72
C LYS A 90 -10.03 -30.38 -8.38
N THR A 91 -8.72 -30.20 -8.20
CA THR A 91 -7.70 -31.14 -8.67
C THR A 91 -7.51 -32.30 -7.66
N ASN A 92 -6.60 -33.23 -7.97
CA ASN A 92 -6.24 -34.32 -7.06
C ASN A 92 -5.27 -33.90 -5.93
N TRP A 93 -4.86 -32.63 -5.88
CA TRP A 93 -3.97 -32.13 -4.83
C TRP A 93 -4.67 -32.14 -3.45
N LYS A 94 -3.99 -32.67 -2.41
CA LYS A 94 -4.55 -32.88 -1.07
C LYS A 94 -3.81 -32.13 0.04
N GLY A 95 -2.87 -31.28 -0.32
CA GLY A 95 -2.11 -30.51 0.66
C GLY A 95 -2.95 -29.48 1.42
N LYS A 96 -2.30 -28.76 2.33
CA LYS A 96 -2.93 -27.75 3.18
C LYS A 96 -2.80 -26.35 2.55
N ILE A 97 -3.77 -25.46 2.84
CA ILE A 97 -3.76 -24.06 2.43
C ILE A 97 -3.67 -23.18 3.66
N PHE A 98 -2.63 -22.33 3.66
CA PHE A 98 -2.36 -21.36 4.70
C PHE A 98 -2.36 -19.96 4.07
N ILE A 99 -3.18 -19.05 4.55
CA ILE A 99 -3.21 -17.69 4.05
C ILE A 99 -2.78 -16.68 5.12
N GLY A 100 -2.15 -15.61 4.67
CA GLY A 100 -1.69 -14.48 5.48
C GLY A 100 -1.76 -13.18 4.69
N GLY A 101 -1.09 -12.15 5.17
CA GLY A 101 -1.08 -10.82 4.56
C GLY A 101 -2.20 -9.92 5.05
N TRP A 102 -2.25 -8.69 4.53
CA TRP A 102 -3.17 -7.67 5.03
C TRP A 102 -4.63 -8.04 4.90
N PHE A 103 -5.05 -8.62 3.78
CA PHE A 103 -6.43 -9.02 3.60
C PHE A 103 -6.84 -10.12 4.59
N ALA A 104 -5.99 -11.13 4.78
CA ALA A 104 -6.26 -12.20 5.73
C ALA A 104 -6.40 -11.66 7.16
N LYS A 105 -5.55 -10.70 7.56
CA LYS A 105 -5.68 -10.02 8.86
C LYS A 105 -7.02 -9.31 9.05
N MET A 106 -7.54 -8.69 7.99
CA MET A 106 -8.80 -7.92 8.05
C MET A 106 -10.04 -8.79 7.96
N ALA A 107 -10.00 -9.86 7.19
CA ALA A 107 -11.18 -10.64 6.75
C ALA A 107 -11.20 -12.10 7.26
N TRP A 108 -10.35 -12.49 8.21
CA TRP A 108 -10.24 -13.91 8.62
C TRP A 108 -11.57 -14.52 9.11
N ARG A 109 -12.42 -13.71 9.75
CA ARG A 109 -13.76 -14.17 10.20
C ARG A 109 -14.67 -14.44 9.01
N GLU A 110 -14.75 -13.49 8.10
CA GLU A 110 -15.54 -13.57 6.89
C GLU A 110 -15.12 -14.76 6.03
N ILE A 111 -13.82 -15.02 5.93
CA ILE A 111 -13.28 -16.14 5.17
C ILE A 111 -13.80 -17.47 5.70
N PHE A 112 -13.78 -17.68 7.02
CA PHE A 112 -14.31 -18.91 7.61
C PHE A 112 -15.85 -18.98 7.56
N LEU A 113 -16.54 -17.85 7.75
CA LEU A 113 -18.00 -17.80 7.65
C LEU A 113 -18.52 -18.17 6.25
N HIS A 114 -17.76 -17.84 5.19
CA HIS A 114 -18.09 -18.21 3.81
C HIS A 114 -17.58 -19.59 3.40
N ASN A 115 -17.08 -20.38 4.36
CA ASN A 115 -16.67 -21.77 4.15
C ASN A 115 -15.63 -22.01 3.04
N TRP A 116 -14.74 -21.05 2.80
CA TRP A 116 -13.62 -21.28 1.90
C TRP A 116 -12.74 -22.44 2.35
N ALA A 117 -12.20 -23.17 1.41
CA ALA A 117 -11.41 -24.38 1.66
C ALA A 117 -9.96 -24.01 2.09
N VAL A 118 -9.84 -23.18 3.12
CA VAL A 118 -8.61 -22.73 3.76
C VAL A 118 -8.44 -23.48 5.07
N ASP A 119 -7.24 -24.00 5.33
CA ASP A 119 -6.95 -24.77 6.56
C ASP A 119 -6.47 -23.82 7.68
N TYR A 120 -5.61 -22.83 7.36
CA TYR A 120 -5.01 -21.93 8.34
C TYR A 120 -5.04 -20.49 7.86
N ILE A 121 -5.30 -19.56 8.78
CA ILE A 121 -5.22 -18.11 8.53
C ILE A 121 -4.34 -17.47 9.58
N CYS A 122 -3.22 -16.86 9.15
CA CYS A 122 -2.40 -16.01 10.01
C CYS A 122 -2.97 -14.58 9.99
N TYR A 123 -3.50 -14.16 11.14
CA TYR A 123 -4.10 -12.84 11.29
C TYR A 123 -3.23 -11.87 12.12
N CYS A 124 -1.98 -12.21 12.38
CA CYS A 124 -1.00 -11.39 13.09
C CYS A 124 0.33 -11.30 12.29
N ASP A 125 1.38 -10.77 12.93
CA ASP A 125 2.71 -10.77 12.36
C ASP A 125 3.25 -12.22 12.40
N ALA A 126 3.59 -12.76 11.22
CA ALA A 126 3.88 -14.18 11.03
C ALA A 126 5.07 -14.68 11.86
N GLU A 127 6.09 -13.84 12.04
CA GLU A 127 7.30 -14.15 12.81
C GLU A 127 7.02 -14.50 14.28
N MET A 128 5.93 -14.02 14.82
CA MET A 128 5.55 -14.27 16.21
C MET A 128 5.03 -15.70 16.44
N VAL A 129 4.47 -16.30 15.41
CA VAL A 129 3.69 -17.54 15.53
C VAL A 129 4.18 -18.65 14.60
N LEU A 130 4.74 -18.32 13.43
CA LEU A 130 5.00 -19.29 12.36
C LEU A 130 6.01 -20.37 12.79
N LYS A 131 7.07 -20.00 13.51
CA LYS A 131 8.05 -20.99 14.02
C LYS A 131 7.39 -22.02 14.94
N LYS A 132 6.52 -21.59 15.84
CA LYS A 132 5.80 -22.51 16.74
C LYS A 132 4.81 -23.38 15.97
N TRP A 133 4.14 -22.80 14.98
CA TRP A 133 3.23 -23.53 14.12
C TRP A 133 3.94 -24.62 13.32
N ILE A 134 5.12 -24.34 12.74
CA ILE A 134 5.92 -25.34 12.01
C ILE A 134 6.29 -26.53 12.90
N GLN A 135 6.63 -26.27 14.16
CA GLN A 135 7.00 -27.32 15.14
C GLN A 135 5.79 -28.18 15.53
N ASN A 136 4.60 -27.60 15.62
CA ASN A 136 3.37 -28.32 15.93
C ASN A 136 2.14 -27.66 15.25
N PRO A 137 1.84 -28.03 14.00
CA PRO A 137 0.74 -27.44 13.23
C PRO A 137 -0.66 -27.66 13.82
N ASN A 138 -0.81 -28.66 14.70
CA ASN A 138 -2.10 -28.99 15.35
C ASN A 138 -2.32 -28.19 16.65
N GLN A 139 -1.32 -27.44 17.11
CA GLN A 139 -1.47 -26.62 18.29
C GLN A 139 -2.36 -25.40 18.00
N CYS A 140 -3.32 -25.15 18.89
CA CYS A 140 -4.08 -23.90 18.86
C CYS A 140 -3.15 -22.75 19.28
N LEU A 141 -2.79 -21.90 18.32
CA LEU A 141 -1.90 -20.75 18.52
C LEU A 141 -2.66 -19.45 18.33
N VAL A 142 -2.58 -18.54 19.28
CA VAL A 142 -3.08 -17.17 19.10
C VAL A 142 -2.31 -16.52 17.95
N GLY A 143 -3.03 -16.01 16.95
CA GLY A 143 -2.45 -15.47 15.72
C GLY A 143 -2.62 -16.36 14.50
N ILE A 144 -2.96 -17.66 14.68
CA ILE A 144 -3.31 -18.58 13.60
C ILE A 144 -4.67 -19.20 13.88
N ALA A 145 -5.65 -18.86 13.06
CA ALA A 145 -7.01 -19.42 13.17
C ALA A 145 -7.20 -20.58 12.21
N THR A 146 -8.03 -21.55 12.64
CA THR A 146 -8.56 -22.65 11.83
C THR A 146 -10.08 -22.66 11.89
N LYS A 147 -10.75 -23.43 11.03
CA LYS A 147 -12.20 -23.55 11.05
C LYS A 147 -12.73 -24.03 12.40
N ASP A 148 -11.99 -24.90 13.07
CA ASP A 148 -12.44 -25.53 14.33
C ASP A 148 -12.24 -24.63 15.54
N ASN A 149 -11.27 -23.71 15.49
CA ASN A 149 -10.92 -22.85 16.63
C ASN A 149 -11.22 -21.35 16.44
N PHE A 150 -11.85 -20.98 15.32
CA PHE A 150 -12.04 -19.57 14.99
C PHE A 150 -12.88 -18.81 16.03
N ASN A 151 -13.87 -19.46 16.66
CA ASN A 151 -14.67 -18.87 17.75
C ASN A 151 -13.87 -18.58 19.03
N PHE A 152 -12.79 -19.35 19.26
CA PHE A 152 -11.86 -19.11 20.36
C PHE A 152 -11.09 -17.79 20.14
N HIS A 153 -10.61 -17.58 18.93
CA HIS A 153 -9.84 -16.39 18.59
C HIS A 153 -10.65 -15.10 18.63
N ASP A 154 -11.96 -15.18 18.53
CA ASP A 154 -12.87 -14.03 18.62
C ASP A 154 -12.85 -13.38 20.01
N LYS A 155 -12.45 -14.11 21.05
CA LYS A 155 -12.40 -13.67 22.44
C LYS A 155 -11.02 -13.16 22.87
N ILE A 156 -9.98 -13.32 22.04
CA ILE A 156 -8.60 -12.98 22.39
C ILE A 156 -8.26 -11.59 21.87
N THR A 157 -7.78 -10.74 22.73
CA THR A 157 -7.18 -9.45 22.35
C THR A 157 -5.70 -9.65 22.03
N ILE A 158 -5.26 -9.14 20.89
CA ILE A 158 -3.88 -9.27 20.38
C ILE A 158 -2.84 -8.54 21.23
N ASN A 159 -3.24 -7.74 22.20
CA ASN A 159 -2.29 -7.15 23.15
C ASN A 159 -1.38 -8.21 23.80
N GLU A 160 -1.88 -9.43 24.00
CA GLU A 160 -1.11 -10.54 24.56
C GLU A 160 -0.01 -11.08 23.63
N ILE A 161 -0.16 -10.93 22.31
CA ILE A 161 0.83 -11.41 21.32
C ILE A 161 1.97 -10.38 21.16
N ARG A 162 1.70 -9.09 21.36
CA ARG A 162 2.61 -7.97 21.08
C ARG A 162 3.59 -7.63 22.17
N GLU A 163 3.43 -8.17 23.37
CA GLU A 163 4.27 -7.81 24.52
C GLU A 163 5.70 -8.35 24.46
N LYS A 164 5.95 -9.34 23.60
CA LYS A 164 7.32 -9.83 23.38
C LYS A 164 7.89 -9.17 22.12
N ASN A 165 8.75 -8.18 22.33
CA ASN A 165 9.54 -7.45 21.32
C ASN A 165 10.51 -8.38 20.54
N SER A 166 10.01 -9.39 19.85
CA SER A 166 10.83 -10.19 18.95
C SER A 166 10.71 -9.58 17.56
N TRP A 167 11.61 -8.67 17.23
CA TRP A 167 11.83 -8.29 15.85
C TRP A 167 12.55 -9.42 15.15
N PRO A 168 12.09 -9.89 13.97
CA PRO A 168 12.80 -10.89 13.20
C PRO A 168 14.15 -10.34 12.78
N GLU A 169 15.12 -11.22 12.63
CA GLU A 169 16.27 -10.88 11.81
C GLU A 169 15.77 -10.59 10.41
N PHE A 170 16.18 -9.45 9.87
CA PHE A 170 15.77 -9.06 8.53
C PHE A 170 16.37 -10.04 7.53
N TYR A 171 15.53 -10.55 6.62
CA TYR A 171 15.99 -11.45 5.57
C TYR A 171 16.29 -10.68 4.31
N VAL A 172 17.55 -10.70 3.91
CA VAL A 172 18.08 -9.92 2.79
C VAL A 172 18.37 -10.80 1.58
N GLU A 173 18.58 -12.08 1.80
CA GLU A 173 19.00 -13.01 0.76
C GLU A 173 17.80 -13.48 -0.07
N SER A 174 17.49 -12.73 -1.11
CA SER A 174 16.52 -13.12 -2.12
C SER A 174 17.06 -12.77 -3.50
N SER A 175 17.07 -13.75 -4.40
CA SER A 175 17.38 -13.52 -5.81
C SER A 175 16.47 -12.44 -6.47
N ARG A 176 15.36 -12.11 -5.80
CA ARG A 176 14.37 -11.13 -6.23
C ARG A 176 14.84 -9.69 -6.14
N ILE A 177 15.80 -9.39 -5.27
CA ILE A 177 16.24 -8.01 -5.03
C ILE A 177 17.54 -7.65 -5.72
N LYS A 178 18.20 -8.61 -6.36
CA LYS A 178 19.45 -8.37 -7.09
C LYS A 178 19.22 -7.43 -8.30
N GLY A 179 20.03 -6.39 -8.39
CA GLY A 179 20.01 -5.46 -9.53
C GLY A 179 18.91 -4.39 -9.45
N ARG A 180 18.24 -4.22 -8.33
CA ARG A 180 17.27 -3.12 -8.13
C ARG A 180 17.94 -1.77 -7.94
N ASN A 181 17.23 -0.72 -8.35
CA ASN A 181 17.65 0.66 -8.09
C ASN A 181 17.27 1.15 -6.69
N THR A 182 16.28 0.52 -6.05
CA THR A 182 15.77 0.91 -4.72
C THR A 182 15.44 -0.37 -3.94
N TYR A 183 15.84 -0.41 -2.69
CA TYR A 183 15.62 -1.55 -1.78
C TYR A 183 14.71 -1.15 -0.63
N CYS A 184 13.78 -2.03 -0.27
CA CYS A 184 12.90 -1.78 0.85
C CYS A 184 13.59 -2.07 2.18
N ILE A 185 13.34 -1.22 3.18
CA ILE A 185 13.73 -1.43 4.58
C ILE A 185 12.55 -1.16 5.49
N GLU A 186 12.54 -1.81 6.63
CA GLU A 186 11.55 -1.58 7.67
C GLU A 186 12.19 -0.83 8.84
N THR A 187 11.59 0.28 9.26
CA THR A 187 12.08 1.03 10.42
C THR A 187 11.08 1.09 11.56
N SER A 188 9.81 0.83 11.27
CA SER A 188 8.73 0.74 12.25
C SER A 188 7.55 -0.06 11.70
N ARG A 189 6.62 -0.44 12.56
CA ARG A 189 5.31 -1.02 12.20
C ARG A 189 4.18 -0.32 12.89
N GLY A 190 3.08 -0.14 12.16
CA GLY A 190 1.86 0.46 12.63
C GLY A 190 1.89 1.98 12.55
N CYS A 191 0.78 2.58 12.94
CA CYS A 191 0.56 4.02 12.90
C CYS A 191 0.06 4.51 14.26
N PRO A 192 0.61 5.61 14.82
CA PRO A 192 0.21 6.11 16.12
C PRO A 192 -1.24 6.57 16.15
N HIS A 193 -1.77 6.98 15.01
CA HIS A 193 -3.14 7.46 14.88
C HIS A 193 -4.17 6.33 14.77
N SER A 194 -3.91 5.29 13.99
CA SER A 194 -4.70 4.05 13.80
C SER A 194 -6.24 4.14 13.94
N SER A 195 -6.85 5.29 13.65
CA SER A 195 -8.30 5.53 13.75
C SER A 195 -8.93 6.10 12.47
N CYS A 196 -8.15 6.25 11.39
CA CYS A 196 -8.68 6.67 10.10
C CYS A 196 -9.71 5.67 9.59
N THR A 197 -10.93 6.13 9.32
CA THR A 197 -12.07 5.26 9.00
C THR A 197 -11.89 4.38 7.78
N PHE A 198 -10.99 4.75 6.87
CA PHE A 198 -10.73 4.05 5.60
C PHE A 198 -9.46 3.18 5.63
N CYS A 199 -8.61 3.35 6.66
CA CYS A 199 -7.28 2.75 6.68
C CYS A 199 -7.28 1.36 7.30
N SER A 200 -6.49 0.44 6.76
CA SER A 200 -6.30 -0.90 7.30
C SER A 200 -5.79 -0.92 8.75
N GLN A 201 -5.07 0.13 9.18
CA GLN A 201 -4.60 0.27 10.56
C GLN A 201 -5.72 0.49 11.58
N SER A 202 -6.93 0.88 11.13
CA SER A 202 -8.12 1.02 11.97
C SER A 202 -8.97 -0.26 12.03
N CYS A 203 -8.60 -1.29 11.28
CA CYS A 203 -9.35 -2.51 11.21
C CYS A 203 -9.36 -3.25 12.54
N GLY A 204 -10.53 -3.30 13.12
CA GLY A 204 -10.99 -4.26 14.11
C GLY A 204 -10.12 -4.43 15.36
N ASN A 205 -10.58 -5.29 16.23
CA ASN A 205 -10.01 -5.63 17.54
C ASN A 205 -8.58 -6.19 17.50
N ILE A 206 -8.03 -6.40 16.32
CA ILE A 206 -6.81 -7.18 16.13
C ILE A 206 -5.55 -6.30 16.14
N ILE A 207 -5.62 -5.10 15.60
CA ILE A 207 -4.42 -4.28 15.43
C ILE A 207 -4.76 -2.79 15.63
N LYS A 208 -5.34 -2.40 16.73
CA LYS A 208 -5.19 -0.99 17.09
C LYS A 208 -3.70 -0.75 17.28
N GLY A 209 -3.10 -0.36 16.15
CA GLY A 209 -1.66 -0.34 15.98
C GLY A 209 -1.04 0.65 16.91
N LYS A 210 -0.47 0.17 17.98
CA LYS A 210 0.60 0.93 18.63
C LYS A 210 1.74 0.96 17.61
N TRP A 211 2.17 2.14 17.24
CA TRP A 211 3.40 2.31 16.51
C TRP A 211 4.58 1.69 17.26
N ARG A 212 5.39 0.92 16.57
CA ARG A 212 6.49 0.14 17.15
C ARG A 212 7.76 0.42 16.34
N PRO A 213 8.71 1.21 16.87
CA PRO A 213 9.98 1.45 16.19
C PRO A 213 10.88 0.22 16.24
N LEU A 214 11.60 -0.04 15.17
CA LEU A 214 12.75 -0.93 15.21
C LEU A 214 13.91 -0.23 15.97
N PRO A 215 14.69 -0.99 16.74
CA PRO A 215 15.95 -0.51 17.28
C PRO A 215 16.89 -0.03 16.17
N ILE A 216 17.55 1.10 16.36
CA ILE A 216 18.45 1.70 15.35
C ILE A 216 19.51 0.73 14.88
N LYS A 217 20.06 -0.11 15.77
CA LYS A 217 21.05 -1.14 15.44
C LYS A 217 20.54 -2.15 14.40
N LEU A 218 19.23 -2.50 14.45
CA LEU A 218 18.64 -3.43 13.49
C LEU A 218 18.38 -2.76 12.14
N ILE A 219 18.00 -1.48 12.14
CA ILE A 219 17.88 -0.69 10.90
C ILE A 219 19.25 -0.58 10.23
N LYS A 220 20.30 -0.26 11.01
CA LYS A 220 21.67 -0.20 10.50
C LYS A 220 22.10 -1.55 9.91
N LYS A 221 21.78 -2.65 10.58
CA LYS A 221 22.08 -4.01 10.08
C LYS A 221 21.41 -4.26 8.73
N GLN A 222 20.10 -3.96 8.58
CA GLN A 222 19.40 -4.11 7.32
C GLN A 222 20.11 -3.34 6.18
N ILE A 223 20.40 -2.06 6.41
CA ILE A 223 21.06 -1.19 5.43
C ILE A 223 22.43 -1.74 5.05
N MET A 224 23.24 -2.14 6.03
CA MET A 224 24.57 -2.66 5.80
C MET A 224 24.56 -4.01 5.08
N ASP A 225 23.62 -4.90 5.42
CA ASP A 225 23.47 -6.19 4.75
C ASP A 225 23.10 -5.98 3.27
N LEU A 226 22.14 -5.10 2.97
CA LEU A 226 21.75 -4.75 1.61
C LEU A 226 22.90 -4.09 0.82
N TYR A 227 23.65 -3.21 1.47
CA TYR A 227 24.82 -2.60 0.86
C TYR A 227 25.90 -3.66 0.55
N ASN A 228 26.26 -4.50 1.50
CA ASN A 228 27.31 -5.50 1.34
C ASN A 228 26.97 -6.58 0.31
N LEU A 229 25.69 -6.99 0.22
CA LEU A 229 25.27 -8.04 -0.70
C LEU A 229 24.95 -7.53 -2.11
N TYR A 230 24.41 -6.32 -2.23
CA TYR A 230 23.86 -5.84 -3.50
C TYR A 230 24.38 -4.46 -3.90
N GLY A 231 25.21 -3.80 -3.11
CA GLY A 231 25.66 -2.44 -3.36
C GLY A 231 24.52 -1.41 -3.21
N ALA A 232 23.53 -1.69 -2.35
CA ALA A 232 22.36 -0.84 -2.20
C ALA A 232 22.72 0.54 -1.61
N HIS A 233 22.33 1.60 -2.28
CA HIS A 233 22.52 2.99 -1.84
C HIS A 233 21.20 3.74 -1.67
N ARG A 234 20.11 3.24 -2.26
CA ARG A 234 18.81 3.87 -2.29
C ARG A 234 17.78 2.99 -1.64
N PHE A 235 17.07 3.54 -0.66
CA PHE A 235 16.14 2.79 0.16
C PHE A 235 14.72 3.37 0.12
N SER A 236 13.71 2.50 0.29
CA SER A 236 12.33 2.91 0.54
C SER A 236 11.88 2.31 1.85
N THR A 237 11.41 3.13 2.78
CA THR A 237 10.85 2.58 4.03
C THR A 237 9.43 2.08 3.78
N THR A 238 9.11 0.92 4.36
CA THR A 238 7.77 0.31 4.23
C THR A 238 6.83 0.72 5.37
N ASP A 239 7.23 1.70 6.14
CA ASP A 239 6.52 2.15 7.34
C ASP A 239 5.20 2.85 6.98
N ASP A 240 4.16 2.62 7.80
CA ASP A 240 2.93 3.42 7.75
C ASP A 240 3.16 4.86 8.26
N ASP A 241 4.08 5.03 9.20
CA ASP A 241 4.57 6.32 9.72
C ASP A 241 5.99 6.15 10.27
N LEU A 242 6.96 6.80 9.64
CA LEU A 242 8.39 6.72 9.98
C LEU A 242 8.69 7.19 11.41
N LEU A 243 7.98 8.24 11.86
CA LEU A 243 8.35 9.01 13.04
C LEU A 243 7.53 8.67 14.29
N GLY A 244 6.34 8.09 14.10
CA GLY A 244 5.49 7.69 15.21
C GLY A 244 4.78 8.85 15.91
N PRO A 245 4.53 8.73 17.24
CA PRO A 245 3.83 9.76 18.01
C PRO A 245 4.53 11.11 17.93
N ILE A 246 3.73 12.18 17.73
CA ILE A 246 4.23 13.51 17.42
C ILE A 246 5.17 14.07 18.52
N GLU A 247 4.92 13.73 19.78
CA GLU A 247 5.74 14.12 20.92
C GLU A 247 7.16 13.54 20.89
N ASN A 248 7.37 12.45 20.15
CA ASN A 248 8.66 11.78 20.00
C ASN A 248 9.24 11.92 18.58
N ALA A 249 8.52 12.52 17.63
CA ALA A 249 8.85 12.55 16.23
C ALA A 249 10.20 13.22 15.93
N GLU A 250 10.51 14.34 16.60
CA GLU A 250 11.79 15.03 16.44
C GLU A 250 12.97 14.18 16.94
N LYS A 251 12.81 13.52 18.09
CA LYS A 251 13.81 12.59 18.62
C LYS A 251 14.07 11.45 17.62
N ARG A 252 13.00 10.86 17.09
CA ARG A 252 13.11 9.78 16.10
C ARG A 252 13.77 10.25 14.82
N ALA A 253 13.42 11.43 14.33
CA ALA A 253 14.07 12.04 13.16
C ALA A 253 15.57 12.22 13.38
N LYS A 254 15.97 12.66 14.58
CA LYS A 254 17.39 12.78 14.94
C LYS A 254 18.10 11.43 15.01
N GLU A 255 17.49 10.41 15.60
CA GLU A 255 18.07 9.07 15.65
C GLU A 255 18.32 8.51 14.25
N LEU A 256 17.36 8.70 13.32
CA LEU A 256 17.48 8.28 11.93
C LEU A 256 18.54 9.12 11.19
N HIS A 257 18.54 10.44 11.39
CA HIS A 257 19.59 11.31 10.85
C HIS A 257 20.99 10.81 11.25
N ASP A 258 21.22 10.61 12.54
CA ASP A 258 22.53 10.20 13.06
C ASP A 258 22.92 8.80 12.51
N LEU A 259 21.94 7.91 12.33
CA LEU A 259 22.16 6.62 11.67
C LEU A 259 22.64 6.80 10.22
N PHE A 260 21.86 7.50 9.38
CA PHE A 260 22.17 7.61 7.95
C PHE A 260 23.48 8.34 7.69
N VAL A 261 23.77 9.40 8.45
CA VAL A 261 25.04 10.15 8.37
C VAL A 261 26.23 9.29 8.83
N SER A 262 26.02 8.33 9.73
CA SER A 262 27.09 7.42 10.22
C SER A 262 27.42 6.26 9.27
N LEU A 263 26.71 6.13 8.15
CA LEU A 263 26.97 5.05 7.19
C LEU A 263 28.31 5.31 6.44
N PRO A 264 29.06 4.25 6.08
CA PRO A 264 30.33 4.39 5.36
C PRO A 264 30.16 4.71 3.87
N PHE A 265 28.93 4.98 3.43
CA PHE A 265 28.57 5.36 2.06
C PHE A 265 27.41 6.35 2.07
N HIS A 266 27.24 7.07 0.98
CA HIS A 266 26.09 7.95 0.82
C HIS A 266 24.82 7.12 0.55
N ALA A 267 23.86 7.19 1.46
CA ALA A 267 22.58 6.52 1.34
C ALA A 267 21.44 7.54 1.19
N THR A 268 20.47 7.22 0.35
CA THR A 268 19.25 8.01 0.20
C THR A 268 18.03 7.18 0.51
N PHE A 269 16.92 7.84 0.89
CA PHE A 269 15.69 7.11 1.22
C PHE A 269 14.42 7.90 0.92
N SER A 270 13.33 7.16 0.71
CA SER A 270 11.95 7.67 0.69
C SER A 270 11.17 7.13 1.89
N ALA A 271 10.23 7.94 2.41
CA ALA A 271 9.50 7.57 3.62
C ALA A 271 8.09 8.17 3.67
N SER A 272 7.25 7.60 4.55
CA SER A 272 5.92 8.13 4.87
C SER A 272 5.93 8.80 6.25
N ILE A 273 5.37 10.00 6.36
CA ILE A 273 5.18 10.71 7.63
C ILE A 273 3.78 11.32 7.74
N SER A 274 3.33 11.56 8.96
CA SER A 274 2.08 12.28 9.21
C SER A 274 2.17 13.76 8.80
N VAL A 275 1.03 14.36 8.44
CA VAL A 275 0.93 15.81 8.19
C VAL A 275 1.45 16.61 9.38
N LYS A 276 1.09 16.22 10.60
CA LYS A 276 1.57 16.92 11.81
C LYS A 276 3.08 16.91 11.96
N ALA A 277 3.75 15.82 11.64
CA ALA A 277 5.21 15.79 11.63
C ALA A 277 5.78 16.69 10.54
N ALA A 278 5.13 16.76 9.37
CA ALA A 278 5.55 17.61 8.25
C ALA A 278 5.34 19.12 8.50
N THR A 279 4.59 19.52 9.53
CA THR A 279 4.51 20.96 9.94
C THR A 279 5.75 21.44 10.68
N ASN A 280 6.60 20.54 11.15
CA ASN A 280 7.81 20.89 11.89
C ASN A 280 9.02 20.95 10.94
N GLY A 281 9.46 22.17 10.61
CA GLY A 281 10.60 22.39 9.71
C GLY A 281 11.89 21.73 10.19
N LYS A 282 12.15 21.65 11.51
CA LYS A 282 13.34 21.00 12.05
C LYS A 282 13.37 19.49 11.78
N ILE A 283 12.21 18.83 11.82
CA ILE A 283 12.08 17.42 11.42
C ILE A 283 12.46 17.26 9.95
N LEU A 284 11.91 18.12 9.08
CA LEU A 284 12.17 18.06 7.65
C LEU A 284 13.66 18.32 7.33
N ASP A 285 14.28 19.28 8.02
CA ASP A 285 15.73 19.57 7.87
C ASP A 285 16.58 18.36 8.29
N LEU A 286 16.26 17.70 9.41
CA LEU A 286 16.95 16.47 9.84
C LEU A 286 16.85 15.36 8.81
N LEU A 287 15.65 15.10 8.31
CA LEU A 287 15.44 14.04 7.32
C LEU A 287 16.13 14.37 5.99
N GLN A 288 16.08 15.63 5.53
CA GLN A 288 16.74 16.05 4.30
C GLN A 288 18.25 15.90 4.40
N ASN A 289 18.85 16.31 5.52
CA ASN A 289 20.28 16.15 5.78
C ASN A 289 20.69 14.67 5.93
N ALA A 290 19.75 13.79 6.26
CA ALA A 290 19.95 12.34 6.32
C ALA A 290 19.90 11.64 4.94
N GLY A 291 19.59 12.38 3.86
CA GLY A 291 19.48 11.82 2.51
C GLY A 291 18.05 11.51 2.07
N LEU A 292 17.04 12.18 2.65
CA LEU A 292 15.66 12.04 2.19
C LEU A 292 15.49 12.50 0.75
N GLU A 293 14.99 11.61 -0.13
CA GLU A 293 14.68 11.93 -1.53
C GLU A 293 13.21 12.29 -1.77
N GLN A 294 12.30 11.64 -1.06
CA GLN A 294 10.86 11.82 -1.27
C GLN A 294 10.08 11.53 0.01
N LEU A 295 9.04 12.31 0.26
CA LEU A 295 8.06 12.07 1.33
C LEU A 295 6.69 11.69 0.78
N CYS A 296 6.13 10.61 1.30
CA CYS A 296 4.70 10.33 1.22
C CYS A 296 4.00 10.99 2.41
N ILE A 297 3.03 11.87 2.16
CA ILE A 297 2.30 12.61 3.20
C ILE A 297 0.80 12.44 2.98
N GLY A 298 0.13 11.92 4.00
CA GLY A 298 -1.32 11.66 3.97
C GLY A 298 -2.16 12.91 4.22
N PHE A 299 -2.24 13.84 3.26
CA PHE A 299 -3.13 15.01 3.33
C PHE A 299 -4.61 14.59 3.30
N GLU A 300 -4.93 13.62 2.51
CA GLU A 300 -6.20 12.96 2.21
C GLU A 300 -7.25 13.90 1.60
N SER A 301 -7.43 15.12 2.09
CA SER A 301 -8.39 16.09 1.59
C SER A 301 -8.04 17.53 1.97
N ALA A 302 -8.52 18.48 1.17
CA ALA A 302 -8.58 19.91 1.46
C ALA A 302 -10.00 20.36 1.85
N ASP A 303 -10.86 19.44 2.27
CA ASP A 303 -12.21 19.71 2.77
C ASP A 303 -12.38 19.19 4.19
N GLU A 304 -12.84 20.05 5.13
CA GLU A 304 -12.97 19.69 6.54
C GLU A 304 -13.99 18.58 6.78
N SER A 305 -15.09 18.58 6.05
CA SER A 305 -16.14 17.57 6.19
C SER A 305 -15.62 16.18 5.78
N GLN A 306 -14.81 16.14 4.75
CA GLN A 306 -14.15 14.93 4.28
C GLN A 306 -13.08 14.44 5.27
N LEU A 307 -12.21 15.34 5.80
CA LEU A 307 -11.23 15.00 6.84
C LEU A 307 -11.90 14.46 8.11
N LYS A 308 -13.01 15.08 8.53
CA LYS A 308 -13.81 14.62 9.68
C LYS A 308 -14.40 13.23 9.43
N ARG A 309 -14.94 12.96 8.26
CA ARG A 309 -15.48 11.65 7.86
C ARG A 309 -14.39 10.58 7.85
N TYR A 310 -13.17 10.94 7.46
CA TYR A 310 -12.01 10.06 7.49
C TYR A 310 -11.43 9.82 8.89
N GLY A 311 -11.89 10.55 9.90
CA GLY A 311 -11.39 10.44 11.27
C GLY A 311 -9.94 10.88 11.42
N LYS A 312 -9.46 11.77 10.54
CA LYS A 312 -8.10 12.32 10.62
C LYS A 312 -8.00 13.32 11.77
N GLN A 313 -6.91 13.27 12.53
CA GLN A 313 -6.65 14.21 13.63
C GLN A 313 -5.96 15.50 13.17
N GLN A 314 -5.70 15.64 11.88
CA GLN A 314 -5.17 16.85 11.28
C GLN A 314 -6.30 17.81 10.91
N THR A 315 -5.98 19.10 10.89
CA THR A 315 -6.85 20.18 10.42
C THR A 315 -6.43 20.65 9.02
N LEU A 316 -7.28 21.45 8.36
CA LEU A 316 -6.88 22.12 7.10
C LEU A 316 -5.65 23.01 7.32
N LYS A 317 -5.57 23.70 8.47
CA LYS A 317 -4.41 24.52 8.81
C LYS A 317 -3.12 23.69 8.83
N ASP A 318 -3.18 22.48 9.40
CA ASP A 318 -2.01 21.57 9.40
C ASP A 318 -1.64 21.18 7.96
N ASN A 319 -2.62 20.90 7.10
CA ASN A 319 -2.36 20.56 5.71
C ASN A 319 -1.66 21.70 4.96
N TYR A 320 -2.16 22.92 5.06
CA TYR A 320 -1.54 24.08 4.41
C TYR A 320 -0.15 24.40 4.98
N LEU A 321 0.05 24.28 6.29
CA LEU A 321 1.36 24.49 6.90
C LEU A 321 2.37 23.43 6.45
N ALA A 322 1.97 22.15 6.44
CA ALA A 322 2.83 21.07 5.96
C ALA A 322 3.17 21.24 4.48
N ALA A 323 2.21 21.60 3.63
CA ALA A 323 2.44 21.90 2.22
C ALA A 323 3.48 23.04 2.07
N HIS A 324 3.29 24.15 2.80
CA HIS A 324 4.23 25.26 2.80
C HIS A 324 5.65 24.83 3.19
N GLU A 325 5.79 24.07 4.29
CA GLU A 325 7.10 23.67 4.82
C GLU A 325 7.86 22.74 3.85
N VAL A 326 7.17 21.78 3.20
CA VAL A 326 7.82 20.87 2.24
C VAL A 326 8.18 21.56 0.93
N ILE A 327 7.29 22.44 0.41
CA ILE A 327 7.54 23.19 -0.83
C ILE A 327 8.68 24.19 -0.63
N LYS A 328 8.72 24.91 0.50
CA LYS A 328 9.81 25.83 0.86
C LYS A 328 11.18 25.14 0.84
N ARG A 329 11.24 23.87 1.24
CA ARG A 329 12.46 23.05 1.27
C ARG A 329 12.72 22.31 -0.04
N LYS A 330 11.82 22.43 -1.02
CA LYS A 330 11.89 21.70 -2.30
C LYS A 330 11.98 20.18 -2.11
N ILE A 331 11.34 19.64 -1.07
CA ILE A 331 11.27 18.20 -0.83
C ILE A 331 10.28 17.60 -1.82
N PRO A 332 10.68 16.62 -2.65
CA PRO A 332 9.73 15.90 -3.51
C PRO A 332 8.69 15.18 -2.66
N ILE A 333 7.42 15.33 -3.02
CA ILE A 333 6.31 14.70 -2.28
C ILE A 333 5.51 13.74 -3.15
N LEU A 334 5.00 12.68 -2.53
CA LEU A 334 3.93 11.84 -3.01
C LEU A 334 2.70 12.10 -2.12
N PRO A 335 1.79 13.02 -2.51
CA PRO A 335 0.66 13.37 -1.66
C PRO A 335 -0.36 12.23 -1.61
N GLY A 336 -0.67 11.75 -0.42
CA GLY A 336 -1.88 11.00 -0.16
C GLY A 336 -3.07 11.94 -0.27
N LEU A 337 -3.82 11.89 -1.38
CA LEU A 337 -5.03 12.69 -1.61
C LEU A 337 -6.10 11.79 -2.22
N ILE A 338 -7.31 11.87 -1.66
CA ILE A 338 -8.49 11.13 -2.11
C ILE A 338 -9.42 12.12 -2.79
N THR A 339 -9.41 12.13 -4.13
CA THR A 339 -10.21 13.08 -4.91
C THR A 339 -11.68 12.70 -4.89
N PHE A 340 -11.98 11.39 -5.00
CA PHE A 340 -13.34 10.86 -5.07
C PHE A 340 -13.62 9.89 -3.93
N ASP A 341 -14.68 10.15 -3.17
CA ASP A 341 -15.27 9.23 -2.20
C ASP A 341 -16.79 9.11 -2.41
N PRO A 342 -17.49 8.18 -1.73
CA PRO A 342 -18.93 8.00 -1.89
C PRO A 342 -19.77 9.26 -1.66
N PHE A 343 -19.28 10.19 -0.84
CA PHE A 343 -19.96 11.38 -0.37
C PHE A 343 -19.37 12.68 -0.94
N ALA A 344 -18.48 12.57 -1.92
CA ALA A 344 -17.87 13.72 -2.55
C ALA A 344 -18.94 14.63 -3.21
N THR A 345 -18.68 15.92 -3.21
CA THR A 345 -19.42 16.92 -3.97
C THR A 345 -18.47 17.60 -4.95
N LYS A 346 -19.01 18.28 -5.94
CA LYS A 346 -18.22 19.08 -6.88
C LYS A 346 -17.30 20.05 -6.13
N GLU A 347 -17.83 20.72 -5.11
CA GLU A 347 -17.05 21.64 -4.26
C GLU A 347 -15.88 20.96 -3.54
N THR A 348 -16.10 19.75 -3.00
CA THR A 348 -15.01 18.97 -2.37
C THR A 348 -13.91 18.64 -3.36
N ILE A 349 -14.29 18.24 -4.59
CA ILE A 349 -13.34 17.93 -5.66
C ILE A 349 -12.56 19.18 -6.06
N GLU A 350 -13.23 20.32 -6.23
CA GLU A 350 -12.58 21.60 -6.55
C GLU A 350 -11.55 22.01 -5.49
N LYS A 351 -11.91 21.93 -4.20
CA LYS A 351 -10.99 22.22 -3.10
C LYS A 351 -9.77 21.31 -3.13
N ASN A 352 -9.97 20.00 -3.32
CA ASN A 352 -8.90 19.02 -3.37
C ASN A 352 -7.96 19.26 -4.55
N LEU A 353 -8.49 19.51 -5.76
CA LEU A 353 -7.67 19.78 -6.93
C LEU A 353 -6.96 21.14 -6.85
N LYS A 354 -7.61 22.17 -6.30
CA LYS A 354 -6.96 23.45 -6.03
C LYS A 354 -5.78 23.29 -5.08
N PHE A 355 -5.96 22.59 -3.97
CA PHE A 355 -4.88 22.29 -3.03
C PHE A 355 -3.73 21.52 -3.70
N LEU A 356 -4.05 20.51 -4.50
CA LEU A 356 -3.07 19.72 -5.24
C LEU A 356 -2.22 20.59 -6.17
N PHE A 357 -2.86 21.43 -6.98
CA PHE A 357 -2.18 22.22 -8.01
C PHE A 357 -1.52 23.49 -7.46
N GLU A 358 -2.18 24.20 -6.54
CA GLU A 358 -1.73 25.51 -6.08
C GLU A 358 -0.82 25.44 -4.85
N GLU A 359 -1.12 24.56 -3.89
CA GLU A 359 -0.33 24.46 -2.66
C GLU A 359 0.79 23.43 -2.79
N LEU A 360 0.46 22.23 -3.27
CA LEU A 360 1.43 21.15 -3.38
C LEU A 360 2.27 21.21 -4.65
N LYS A 361 1.89 22.04 -5.64
CA LYS A 361 2.54 22.09 -6.97
C LYS A 361 2.72 20.70 -7.58
N HIS A 362 1.73 19.84 -7.36
CA HIS A 362 1.78 18.44 -7.76
C HIS A 362 0.81 18.17 -8.91
N TYR A 363 1.29 17.52 -9.97
CA TYR A 363 0.60 17.42 -11.25
C TYR A 363 0.41 15.98 -11.74
N ASP A 364 0.42 15.01 -10.82
CA ASP A 364 0.20 13.60 -11.16
C ASP A 364 -1.22 13.37 -11.68
N LEU A 365 -1.31 12.89 -12.92
CA LEU A 365 -2.55 12.57 -13.61
C LEU A 365 -3.42 11.54 -12.84
N GLY A 366 -2.78 10.59 -12.15
CA GLY A 366 -3.48 9.58 -11.35
C GLY A 366 -4.28 10.17 -10.19
N LYS A 367 -3.91 11.36 -9.70
CA LYS A 367 -4.66 12.03 -8.64
C LYS A 367 -6.01 12.58 -9.11
N LEU A 368 -6.17 12.86 -10.41
CA LEU A 368 -7.43 13.35 -10.98
C LEU A 368 -8.57 12.32 -10.87
N THR A 369 -8.25 11.04 -10.82
CA THR A 369 -9.23 9.95 -10.77
C THR A 369 -9.10 9.09 -9.50
N LYS A 370 -8.35 9.56 -8.49
CA LYS A 370 -8.10 8.76 -7.29
C LYS A 370 -9.39 8.58 -6.48
N LYS A 371 -9.93 7.37 -6.51
CA LYS A 371 -11.06 6.92 -5.70
C LYS A 371 -10.59 6.42 -4.33
N LEU A 372 -11.44 6.60 -3.33
CA LEU A 372 -11.29 5.93 -2.04
C LEU A 372 -11.43 4.41 -2.21
N HIS A 373 -10.48 3.65 -1.74
CA HIS A 373 -10.59 2.19 -1.64
C HIS A 373 -11.34 1.82 -0.36
N ILE A 374 -12.43 1.07 -0.48
CA ILE A 374 -13.19 0.57 0.66
C ILE A 374 -12.57 -0.77 1.09
N LEU A 375 -11.74 -0.73 2.11
CA LEU A 375 -11.06 -1.92 2.61
C LEU A 375 -11.95 -2.70 3.60
N THR A 376 -12.01 -4.02 3.43
CA THR A 376 -12.74 -4.93 4.30
C THR A 376 -12.26 -4.78 5.75
N GLY A 377 -13.21 -4.81 6.70
CA GLY A 377 -12.91 -4.64 8.12
C GLY A 377 -12.77 -3.19 8.60
N THR A 378 -12.69 -2.20 7.69
CA THR A 378 -12.60 -0.79 8.08
C THR A 378 -13.95 -0.21 8.49
N PRO A 379 -13.98 0.82 9.37
CA PRO A 379 -15.22 1.54 9.70
C PRO A 379 -15.94 2.11 8.49
N MET A 380 -15.21 2.47 7.42
CA MET A 380 -15.76 3.03 6.18
C MET A 380 -16.76 2.08 5.51
N VAL A 381 -16.55 0.77 5.59
CA VAL A 381 -17.52 -0.25 5.08
C VAL A 381 -18.91 -0.01 5.68
N ASN A 382 -18.99 0.17 7.00
CA ASN A 382 -20.26 0.39 7.68
C ASN A 382 -20.87 1.76 7.39
N ILE A 383 -20.04 2.80 7.24
CA ILE A 383 -20.49 4.16 6.89
C ILE A 383 -21.15 4.13 5.51
N VAL A 384 -20.49 3.53 4.52
CA VAL A 384 -21.00 3.49 3.14
C VAL A 384 -22.19 2.53 3.01
N ARG A 385 -22.19 1.41 3.75
CA ARG A 385 -23.31 0.46 3.81
C ARG A 385 -24.58 1.10 4.38
N LYS A 386 -24.47 1.83 5.50
CA LYS A 386 -25.60 2.54 6.12
C LYS A 386 -26.21 3.60 5.20
N ALA A 387 -25.40 4.21 4.34
CA ALA A 387 -25.86 5.16 3.33
C ALA A 387 -26.48 4.49 2.09
N GLY A 388 -26.51 3.15 1.99
CA GLY A 388 -27.04 2.42 0.83
C GLY A 388 -26.18 2.55 -0.43
N LEU A 389 -24.92 2.96 -0.28
CA LEU A 389 -24.02 3.24 -1.41
C LEU A 389 -23.03 2.12 -1.71
N LEU A 390 -22.85 1.15 -0.78
CA LEU A 390 -21.87 0.08 -0.90
C LEU A 390 -22.26 -0.90 -2.01
N LYS A 391 -21.28 -1.32 -2.80
CA LYS A 391 -21.37 -2.38 -3.82
C LYS A 391 -20.32 -3.44 -3.57
N GLY A 392 -20.50 -4.61 -4.20
CA GLY A 392 -19.57 -5.73 -4.07
C GLY A 392 -19.76 -6.52 -2.79
N ASP A 393 -18.75 -7.27 -2.41
CA ASP A 393 -18.73 -8.12 -1.24
C ASP A 393 -17.41 -7.95 -0.46
N TYR A 394 -17.22 -8.74 0.62
CA TYR A 394 -16.06 -8.59 1.48
C TYR A 394 -14.71 -8.90 0.78
N LEU A 395 -14.71 -9.58 -0.36
CA LEU A 395 -13.50 -9.79 -1.16
C LEU A 395 -13.06 -8.51 -1.86
N TYR A 396 -14.03 -7.71 -2.33
CA TYR A 396 -13.76 -6.41 -2.93
C TYR A 396 -15.02 -5.53 -2.88
N TYR A 397 -14.91 -4.40 -2.20
CA TYR A 397 -15.96 -3.40 -2.15
C TYR A 397 -15.72 -2.28 -3.15
N ASP A 398 -16.81 -1.84 -3.79
CA ASP A 398 -16.92 -0.60 -4.55
C ASP A 398 -18.13 0.19 -4.04
N TYR A 399 -18.46 1.31 -4.64
CA TYR A 399 -19.58 2.16 -4.20
C TYR A 399 -20.22 2.95 -5.33
N LYS A 400 -21.44 3.43 -5.06
CA LYS A 400 -22.08 4.51 -5.81
C LYS A 400 -21.70 5.84 -5.21
N PHE A 401 -21.61 6.88 -6.03
CA PHE A 401 -21.57 8.25 -5.51
C PHE A 401 -22.97 8.65 -5.04
N GLN A 402 -23.04 9.34 -3.91
CA GLN A 402 -24.30 9.87 -3.38
C GLN A 402 -24.86 10.97 -4.30
N ASN A 403 -23.97 11.79 -4.86
CA ASN A 403 -24.31 12.86 -5.77
C ASN A 403 -24.11 12.39 -7.23
N PRO A 404 -25.18 12.36 -8.07
CA PRO A 404 -25.08 11.92 -9.46
C PRO A 404 -24.13 12.77 -10.32
N GLU A 405 -23.98 14.08 -10.06
CA GLU A 405 -23.06 14.93 -10.82
C GLU A 405 -21.59 14.51 -10.64
N VAL A 406 -21.24 13.95 -9.46
CA VAL A 406 -19.89 13.47 -9.18
C VAL A 406 -19.55 12.25 -10.05
N LEU A 407 -20.54 11.41 -10.39
CA LEU A 407 -20.32 10.32 -11.34
C LEU A 407 -19.93 10.86 -12.71
N ALA A 408 -20.66 11.85 -13.22
CA ALA A 408 -20.34 12.47 -14.50
C ALA A 408 -18.95 13.14 -14.51
N LEU A 409 -18.60 13.84 -13.42
CA LEU A 409 -17.25 14.41 -13.25
C LEU A 409 -16.18 13.31 -13.27
N TYR A 410 -16.39 12.23 -12.52
CA TYR A 410 -15.46 11.11 -12.47
C TYR A 410 -15.24 10.48 -13.85
N GLU A 411 -16.33 10.24 -14.59
CA GLU A 411 -16.28 9.68 -15.95
C GLU A 411 -15.54 10.62 -16.92
N ASN A 412 -15.76 11.94 -16.82
CA ASN A 412 -15.05 12.93 -17.63
C ASN A 412 -13.54 12.95 -17.30
N PHE A 413 -13.16 12.95 -16.02
CA PHE A 413 -11.76 12.83 -15.62
C PHE A 413 -11.13 11.52 -16.07
N LEU A 414 -11.86 10.40 -15.97
CA LEU A 414 -11.38 9.10 -16.43
C LEU A 414 -11.15 9.09 -17.94
N LYS A 415 -12.08 9.67 -18.73
CA LYS A 415 -11.93 9.82 -20.17
C LYS A 415 -10.69 10.64 -20.52
N TYR A 416 -10.50 11.78 -19.87
CA TYR A 416 -9.32 12.61 -20.07
C TYR A 416 -8.01 11.86 -19.74
N THR A 417 -7.95 11.22 -18.57
CA THR A 417 -6.74 10.48 -18.16
C THR A 417 -6.40 9.35 -19.11
N ASN A 418 -7.40 8.66 -19.66
CA ASN A 418 -7.20 7.62 -20.66
C ASN A 418 -6.67 8.20 -21.98
N MET A 419 -7.16 9.34 -22.44
CA MET A 419 -6.63 10.03 -23.62
C MET A 419 -5.12 10.33 -23.47
N VAL A 420 -4.71 10.84 -22.31
CA VAL A 420 -3.29 11.12 -22.02
C VAL A 420 -2.45 9.85 -21.94
N LYS A 421 -2.92 8.82 -21.25
CA LYS A 421 -2.23 7.53 -21.13
C LYS A 421 -1.97 6.86 -22.48
N GLU A 422 -2.92 6.91 -23.41
CA GLU A 422 -2.74 6.38 -24.77
C GLU A 422 -1.60 7.09 -25.52
N ILE A 423 -1.47 8.40 -25.31
CA ILE A 423 -0.38 9.18 -25.93
C ILE A 423 0.97 8.82 -25.29
N GLN A 424 1.02 8.74 -23.95
CA GLN A 424 2.22 8.34 -23.22
C GLN A 424 2.71 6.97 -23.67
N LYS A 425 1.79 6.02 -23.85
CA LYS A 425 2.09 4.67 -24.35
C LYS A 425 2.67 4.71 -25.76
N LYS A 426 2.10 5.51 -26.67
CA LYS A 426 2.60 5.67 -28.04
C LYS A 426 3.98 6.33 -28.08
N ALA A 427 4.24 7.26 -27.18
CA ALA A 427 5.53 7.97 -27.07
C ALA A 427 6.63 7.16 -26.36
N ASN A 428 6.31 5.99 -25.81
CA ASN A 428 7.19 5.15 -24.98
C ASN A 428 7.90 5.92 -23.85
N ASN A 429 7.22 6.93 -23.27
CA ASN A 429 7.82 7.89 -22.36
C ASN A 429 7.03 8.03 -21.06
N ASN A 430 7.40 7.22 -20.03
CA ASN A 430 6.78 7.27 -18.71
C ASN A 430 7.27 8.45 -17.83
N LYS A 431 8.28 9.21 -18.26
CA LYS A 431 8.85 10.34 -17.49
C LYS A 431 7.97 11.59 -17.47
N LEU A 432 6.91 11.61 -18.26
CA LEU A 432 6.04 12.77 -18.44
C LEU A 432 5.14 13.08 -17.23
N GLN A 433 4.91 12.12 -16.34
CA GLN A 433 3.97 12.27 -15.21
C GLN A 433 4.41 13.32 -14.17
N HIS A 434 5.69 13.68 -14.14
CA HIS A 434 6.24 14.59 -13.12
C HIS A 434 6.83 15.90 -13.71
N ASN A 435 6.60 16.17 -14.99
CA ASN A 435 7.06 17.42 -15.61
C ASN A 435 6.08 18.56 -15.27
N PRO A 436 6.52 19.63 -14.56
CA PRO A 436 5.64 20.74 -14.18
C PRO A 436 4.99 21.46 -15.35
N LYS A 437 5.66 21.56 -16.50
CA LYS A 437 5.09 22.18 -17.71
C LYS A 437 3.91 21.39 -18.21
N ILE A 438 4.05 20.08 -18.32
CA ILE A 438 2.95 19.16 -18.69
C ILE A 438 1.82 19.20 -17.67
N GLY A 439 2.17 19.33 -16.39
CA GLY A 439 1.20 19.43 -15.31
C GLY A 439 0.25 20.64 -15.41
N MET A 440 0.71 21.74 -15.98
CA MET A 440 -0.16 22.92 -16.22
C MET A 440 -1.28 22.60 -17.21
N HIS A 441 -1.02 21.77 -18.23
CA HIS A 441 -2.06 21.33 -19.17
C HIS A 441 -3.13 20.48 -18.48
N HIS A 442 -2.73 19.61 -17.55
CA HIS A 442 -3.68 18.81 -16.75
C HIS A 442 -4.56 19.71 -15.89
N ARG A 443 -4.02 20.77 -15.30
CA ARG A 443 -4.78 21.76 -14.54
C ARG A 443 -5.83 22.46 -15.40
N ILE A 444 -5.46 22.96 -16.57
CA ILE A 444 -6.37 23.67 -17.49
C ILE A 444 -7.57 22.77 -17.85
N VAL A 445 -7.30 21.52 -18.21
CA VAL A 445 -8.39 20.58 -18.57
C VAL A 445 -9.23 20.23 -17.34
N ALA A 446 -8.61 20.03 -16.18
CA ALA A 446 -9.34 19.77 -14.94
C ALA A 446 -10.29 20.91 -14.57
N GLU A 447 -9.85 22.15 -14.70
CA GLU A 447 -10.69 23.33 -14.48
C GLU A 447 -11.84 23.41 -15.49
N ALA A 448 -11.60 23.08 -16.76
CA ALA A 448 -12.64 23.06 -17.79
C ALA A 448 -13.71 21.98 -17.51
N ILE A 449 -13.31 20.78 -17.06
CA ILE A 449 -14.22 19.70 -16.65
C ILE A 449 -15.09 20.19 -15.47
N LEU A 450 -14.49 20.78 -14.46
CA LEU A 450 -15.21 21.29 -13.27
C LEU A 450 -16.20 22.42 -13.61
N LYS A 451 -15.84 23.28 -14.55
CA LYS A 451 -16.71 24.39 -15.02
C LYS A 451 -17.72 23.97 -16.08
N GLU A 452 -17.77 22.68 -16.43
CA GLU A 452 -18.69 22.15 -17.46
C GLU A 452 -18.55 22.84 -18.82
N GLN A 453 -17.35 23.31 -19.13
CA GLN A 453 -17.01 23.92 -20.43
C GLN A 453 -16.85 22.82 -21.50
N ASN A 454 -16.63 23.24 -22.78
CA ASN A 454 -16.28 22.27 -23.83
C ASN A 454 -14.88 21.65 -23.60
N TRP A 455 -14.77 20.88 -22.50
CA TRP A 455 -13.51 20.34 -22.01
C TRP A 455 -12.85 19.38 -23.02
N ILE A 456 -13.61 18.73 -23.89
CA ILE A 456 -13.06 17.79 -24.90
C ILE A 456 -12.20 18.57 -25.90
N GLU A 457 -12.67 19.71 -26.38
CA GLU A 457 -11.93 20.59 -27.30
C GLU A 457 -10.69 21.17 -26.61
N ILE A 458 -10.86 21.66 -25.38
CA ILE A 458 -9.78 22.16 -24.54
C ILE A 458 -8.73 21.07 -24.32
N ALA A 459 -9.16 19.84 -23.99
CA ALA A 459 -8.27 18.71 -23.81
C ALA A 459 -7.46 18.39 -25.08
N GLN A 460 -8.10 18.44 -26.27
CA GLN A 460 -7.43 18.19 -27.53
C GLN A 460 -6.34 19.25 -27.82
N ILE A 461 -6.65 20.53 -27.54
CA ILE A 461 -5.69 21.64 -27.67
C ILE A 461 -4.51 21.44 -26.72
N GLU A 462 -4.78 21.17 -25.45
CA GLU A 462 -3.74 21.04 -24.42
C GLU A 462 -2.88 19.77 -24.65
N ILE A 463 -3.47 18.68 -25.09
CA ILE A 463 -2.75 17.46 -25.51
C ILE A 463 -1.80 17.74 -26.68
N ASN A 464 -2.24 18.47 -27.69
CA ASN A 464 -1.37 18.84 -28.83
C ASN A 464 -0.19 19.70 -28.38
N LYS A 465 -0.40 20.63 -27.43
CA LYS A 465 0.69 21.41 -26.83
C LYS A 465 1.67 20.52 -26.08
N MET A 466 1.17 19.60 -25.24
CA MET A 466 2.02 18.61 -24.53
C MET A 466 2.88 17.79 -25.51
N ILE A 467 2.31 17.31 -26.62
CA ILE A 467 3.05 16.57 -27.65
C ILE A 467 4.16 17.44 -28.26
N SER A 468 3.86 18.72 -28.54
CA SER A 468 4.85 19.65 -29.09
C SER A 468 6.01 19.92 -28.12
N GLU A 469 5.70 20.10 -26.84
CA GLU A 469 6.71 20.29 -25.80
C GLU A 469 7.56 19.03 -25.58
N MET A 470 6.95 17.82 -25.67
CA MET A 470 7.65 16.54 -25.62
C MET A 470 8.66 16.36 -26.76
N GLY A 471 8.32 16.81 -27.97
CA GLY A 471 9.19 16.72 -29.14
C GLY A 471 10.47 17.55 -29.00
N ASN A 472 10.46 18.57 -28.14
CA ASN A 472 11.62 19.41 -27.85
C ASN A 472 12.52 18.84 -26.74
N ASP A 473 11.98 17.98 -25.85
CA ASP A 473 12.74 17.33 -24.75
C ASP A 473 13.32 15.95 -25.14
N ILE A 474 12.98 15.44 -26.34
CA ILE A 474 13.48 14.15 -26.89
C ILE A 474 14.73 14.33 -27.77
N LYS A 475 15.14 15.56 -28.05
CA LYS A 475 16.43 15.87 -28.71
C LYS A 475 17.52 16.11 -27.66
#